data_1bb2b8fa0aa4e183960b02179f09235e
#
_entry.id   1bb2b8fa0aa4e183960b02179f09235e
#
_cell.length_a   1.000
_cell.length_b   1.000
_cell.length_c   1.000
_cell.angle_alpha   90.00
_cell.angle_beta   90.00
_cell.angle_gamma   90.00
#
_symmetry.space_group_name_H-M   'P 1'
#
loop_
_entity.id
_entity.type
_entity.pdbx_description
1 polymer ?
#
loop_
_entity_poly.entity_id
_entity_poly.type
_entity_poly.pdbx_seq_one_letter_code
_entity_poly.pdbx_strand_id
1 'polypeptide(L)'
;MTQPWTYEGAVASTQGPTVTLIDETTFCLSAINGDIVPGSAHGLFFLDTRFLSQLELLVDGHPTESLAESDNEPTGGVFVVRPTGGKSLDPALVIFRRRSVGRGMVERIELRNHGSDPAIVGVELVVGTDFADLFEVKEQRALGSQQHRIDEEADGLGFSGVRNDIARRTSVRCTPVPQVVESDRLGWWLEIDAGGHHEICVEVTGGVGGDEIPPRFHCDPARDELTSPALAGWRAQVPTIDTADARLSRALRRTAGDLGSLRLVDPDYPNDVIVAAG
;
A
#
# COMPACT_ATOMS: atom_id res chain seq x y z
N MET A 1 32.02 -29.46 11.06
CA MET A 1 31.15 -29.38 9.85
C MET A 1 29.90 -28.67 10.29
N THR A 2 29.83 -27.39 10.08
CA THR A 2 28.61 -26.59 10.31
C THR A 2 27.61 -26.95 9.23
N GLN A 3 26.41 -27.41 9.62
CA GLN A 3 25.33 -27.66 8.68
C GLN A 3 24.94 -26.35 8.01
N PRO A 4 24.84 -26.30 6.69
CA PRO A 4 24.40 -25.10 6.01
C PRO A 4 22.90 -24.92 6.24
N TRP A 5 22.53 -23.77 6.85
CA TRP A 5 21.23 -23.14 6.80
C TRP A 5 20.01 -24.08 6.98
N THR A 6 19.72 -24.47 8.21
CA THR A 6 18.38 -24.98 8.55
C THR A 6 17.46 -23.78 8.74
N TYR A 7 16.52 -23.60 7.83
CA TYR A 7 15.42 -22.66 7.95
C TYR A 7 14.46 -23.16 9.04
N GLU A 8 14.39 -22.50 10.17
CA GLU A 8 13.58 -22.92 11.33
C GLU A 8 12.23 -22.19 11.45
N GLY A 9 11.85 -21.36 10.48
CA GLY A 9 10.59 -20.59 10.50
C GLY A 9 9.55 -21.12 9.50
N ALA A 10 8.28 -20.96 9.85
CA ALA A 10 7.21 -21.10 8.87
C ALA A 10 7.28 -19.91 7.89
N VAL A 11 7.18 -20.19 6.58
CA VAL A 11 7.07 -19.11 5.59
C VAL A 11 5.74 -18.39 5.82
N ALA A 12 5.75 -17.07 5.93
CA ALA A 12 4.53 -16.28 6.03
C ALA A 12 3.63 -16.61 4.83
N SER A 13 2.46 -17.20 5.09
CA SER A 13 1.49 -17.46 4.04
C SER A 13 0.67 -16.19 3.82
N THR A 14 0.57 -15.75 2.57
CA THR A 14 -0.47 -14.81 2.18
C THR A 14 -1.79 -15.56 2.14
N GLN A 15 -2.80 -15.10 2.85
CA GLN A 15 -4.14 -15.68 2.76
C GLN A 15 -4.79 -15.24 1.44
N GLY A 16 -4.70 -16.07 0.41
CA GLY A 16 -5.28 -15.81 -0.90
C GLY A 16 -4.34 -15.06 -1.88
N PRO A 17 -4.88 -14.67 -3.05
CA PRO A 17 -4.13 -13.91 -4.05
C PRO A 17 -3.71 -12.54 -3.53
N THR A 18 -2.50 -12.10 -3.91
CA THR A 18 -1.91 -10.84 -3.46
C THR A 18 -1.53 -9.94 -4.61
N VAL A 19 -1.46 -8.64 -4.33
CA VAL A 19 -0.95 -7.62 -5.24
C VAL A 19 0.30 -7.03 -4.62
N THR A 20 1.38 -6.98 -5.43
CA THR A 20 2.63 -6.30 -5.06
C THR A 20 2.81 -5.07 -5.93
N LEU A 21 3.01 -3.94 -5.28
CA LEU A 21 3.42 -2.68 -5.90
C LEU A 21 4.82 -2.36 -5.38
N ILE A 22 5.74 -1.93 -6.27
CA ILE A 22 7.14 -1.74 -5.92
C ILE A 22 7.76 -0.53 -6.62
N ASP A 23 8.56 0.21 -5.88
CA ASP A 23 9.37 1.32 -6.34
C ASP A 23 10.70 1.34 -5.59
N GLU A 24 11.75 0.81 -6.21
CA GLU A 24 13.09 0.70 -5.61
C GLU A 24 13.07 -0.06 -4.27
N THR A 25 13.37 0.64 -3.16
CA THR A 25 13.40 0.08 -1.80
C THR A 25 12.05 0.12 -1.08
N THR A 26 11.01 0.59 -1.75
CA THR A 26 9.65 0.68 -1.21
C THR A 26 8.76 -0.33 -1.90
N PHE A 27 8.07 -1.16 -1.15
CA PHE A 27 7.06 -2.02 -1.72
C PHE A 27 5.84 -2.17 -0.81
N CYS A 28 4.70 -2.42 -1.42
CA CYS A 28 3.44 -2.68 -0.74
C CYS A 28 2.89 -4.04 -1.18
N LEU A 29 2.69 -4.94 -0.23
CA LEU A 29 2.03 -6.21 -0.43
C LEU A 29 0.64 -6.16 0.23
N SER A 30 -0.40 -6.44 -0.54
CA SER A 30 -1.79 -6.36 -0.09
C SER A 30 -2.64 -7.48 -0.67
N ALA A 31 -3.83 -7.69 -0.12
CA ALA A 31 -4.87 -8.53 -0.70
C ALA A 31 -5.40 -7.91 -2.02
N ILE A 32 -6.15 -8.69 -2.80
CA ILE A 32 -6.72 -8.25 -4.09
C ILE A 32 -7.79 -7.16 -3.95
N ASN A 33 -8.34 -6.94 -2.76
CA ASN A 33 -9.23 -5.82 -2.45
C ASN A 33 -8.47 -4.57 -1.98
N GLY A 34 -7.14 -4.63 -1.93
CA GLY A 34 -6.27 -3.56 -1.48
C GLY A 34 -6.00 -3.54 0.02
N ASP A 35 -6.59 -4.41 0.82
CA ASP A 35 -6.36 -4.42 2.25
C ASP A 35 -4.97 -4.96 2.61
N ILE A 36 -4.31 -4.28 3.54
CA ILE A 36 -3.14 -4.77 4.24
C ILE A 36 -3.65 -5.45 5.50
N VAL A 37 -3.68 -6.79 5.47
CA VAL A 37 -4.29 -7.62 6.53
C VAL A 37 -3.25 -7.91 7.60
N PRO A 38 -3.55 -7.63 8.89
CA PRO A 38 -2.61 -7.87 9.98
C PRO A 38 -2.32 -9.36 10.17
N GLY A 39 -1.16 -9.69 10.72
CA GLY A 39 -0.75 -11.08 10.95
C GLY A 39 -0.39 -11.87 9.71
N SER A 40 -0.37 -11.24 8.53
CA SER A 40 0.06 -11.80 7.25
C SER A 40 1.42 -11.22 6.82
N ALA A 41 1.88 -11.61 5.62
CA ALA A 41 3.04 -10.99 4.98
C ALA A 41 2.74 -9.61 4.37
N HIS A 42 1.48 -9.14 4.44
CA HIS A 42 1.08 -7.86 3.91
C HIS A 42 1.77 -6.70 4.64
N GLY A 43 1.96 -5.60 3.96
CA GLY A 43 2.51 -4.38 4.54
C GLY A 43 3.00 -3.37 3.51
N LEU A 44 3.26 -2.17 3.99
CA LEU A 44 4.08 -1.18 3.30
C LEU A 44 5.48 -1.23 3.91
N PHE A 45 6.45 -1.53 3.08
CA PHE A 45 7.86 -1.68 3.48
C PHE A 45 8.72 -0.59 2.86
N PHE A 46 9.69 -0.12 3.61
CA PHE A 46 10.74 0.76 3.14
C PHE A 46 12.05 0.41 3.87
N LEU A 47 13.16 0.25 3.13
CA LEU A 47 14.45 -0.16 3.68
C LEU A 47 14.30 -1.32 4.67
N ASP A 48 13.68 -2.42 4.22
CA ASP A 48 13.45 -3.66 4.97
C ASP A 48 12.62 -3.53 6.27
N THR A 49 12.02 -2.38 6.51
CA THR A 49 11.15 -2.14 7.67
C THR A 49 9.68 -2.02 7.22
N ARG A 50 8.77 -2.71 7.92
CA ARG A 50 7.33 -2.60 7.71
C ARG A 50 6.78 -1.37 8.42
N PHE A 51 6.48 -0.30 7.67
CA PHE A 51 5.92 0.95 8.18
C PHE A 51 4.41 0.90 8.37
N LEU A 52 3.71 0.03 7.63
CA LEU A 52 2.29 -0.19 7.77
C LEU A 52 2.04 -1.69 7.75
N SER A 53 1.46 -2.22 8.82
CA SER A 53 1.14 -3.65 8.98
C SER A 53 -0.36 -3.93 8.87
N GLN A 54 -1.18 -2.86 8.87
CA GLN A 54 -2.63 -2.93 8.72
C GLN A 54 -3.16 -1.70 8.00
N LEU A 55 -4.00 -1.90 6.99
CA LEU A 55 -4.84 -0.90 6.35
C LEU A 55 -6.05 -1.60 5.77
N GLU A 56 -7.16 -1.60 6.49
CA GLU A 56 -8.39 -2.27 6.10
C GLU A 56 -9.51 -1.25 5.92
N LEU A 57 -10.23 -1.36 4.80
CA LEU A 57 -11.37 -0.50 4.50
C LEU A 57 -12.66 -1.18 4.92
N LEU A 58 -13.40 -0.54 5.81
CA LEU A 58 -14.73 -0.96 6.20
C LEU A 58 -15.78 0.06 5.72
N VAL A 59 -16.93 -0.44 5.33
CA VAL A 59 -18.09 0.39 4.98
C VAL A 59 -19.29 -0.10 5.79
N ASP A 60 -19.89 0.80 6.57
CA ASP A 60 -20.91 0.49 7.56
C ASP A 60 -20.48 -0.67 8.52
N GLY A 61 -19.20 -0.71 8.89
CA GLY A 61 -18.59 -1.73 9.73
C GLY A 61 -18.35 -3.07 9.03
N HIS A 62 -18.54 -3.19 7.71
CA HIS A 62 -18.35 -4.42 6.94
C HIS A 62 -17.11 -4.33 6.04
N PRO A 63 -16.35 -5.43 5.90
CA PRO A 63 -15.21 -5.50 4.99
C PRO A 63 -15.64 -5.38 3.53
N THR A 64 -14.68 -5.13 2.66
CA THR A 64 -14.90 -5.05 1.22
C THR A 64 -14.40 -6.31 0.50
N GLU A 65 -15.06 -6.66 -0.59
CA GLU A 65 -14.63 -7.73 -1.49
C GLU A 65 -14.26 -7.19 -2.87
N SER A 66 -13.30 -7.84 -3.53
CA SER A 66 -12.86 -7.46 -4.88
C SER A 66 -13.91 -7.83 -5.92
N LEU A 67 -14.21 -6.87 -6.82
CA LEU A 67 -15.10 -7.07 -7.97
C LEU A 67 -14.34 -7.43 -9.25
N ALA A 68 -13.10 -7.00 -9.36
CA ALA A 68 -12.30 -7.19 -10.57
C ALA A 68 -10.81 -7.21 -10.25
N GLU A 69 -10.08 -8.02 -11.02
CA GLU A 69 -8.61 -7.93 -11.06
C GLU A 69 -8.21 -6.69 -11.88
N SER A 70 -7.26 -5.94 -11.34
CA SER A 70 -6.73 -4.75 -11.99
C SER A 70 -5.42 -5.06 -12.72
N ASP A 71 -5.23 -4.41 -13.85
CA ASP A 71 -3.94 -4.42 -14.57
C ASP A 71 -3.05 -3.35 -13.90
N ASN A 72 -2.27 -3.76 -12.92
CA ASN A 72 -1.47 -2.86 -12.09
C ASN A 72 -0.14 -2.52 -12.79
N GLU A 73 0.27 -1.26 -12.73
CA GLU A 73 1.64 -0.83 -13.01
C GLU A 73 2.54 -1.21 -11.81
N PRO A 74 3.87 -1.31 -11.98
CA PRO A 74 4.76 -1.66 -10.87
C PRO A 74 4.59 -0.77 -9.63
N THR A 75 4.47 0.54 -9.83
CA THR A 75 4.36 1.53 -8.75
C THR A 75 2.93 1.90 -8.39
N GLY A 76 1.92 1.41 -9.12
CA GLY A 76 0.53 1.81 -8.92
C GLY A 76 -0.48 0.73 -9.28
N GLY A 77 -1.60 0.73 -8.60
CA GLY A 77 -2.68 -0.23 -8.81
C GLY A 77 -4.06 0.36 -8.54
N VAL A 78 -5.07 -0.27 -9.13
CA VAL A 78 -6.49 0.05 -8.90
C VAL A 78 -7.20 -1.19 -8.38
N PHE A 79 -7.82 -1.07 -7.23
CA PHE A 79 -8.67 -2.12 -6.66
C PHE A 79 -10.13 -1.66 -6.80
N VAL A 80 -10.94 -2.48 -7.45
CA VAL A 80 -12.38 -2.23 -7.58
C VAL A 80 -13.09 -3.14 -6.61
N VAL A 81 -13.76 -2.55 -5.62
CA VAL A 81 -14.35 -3.30 -4.51
C VAL A 81 -15.79 -2.86 -4.21
N ARG A 82 -16.50 -3.68 -3.46
CA ARG A 82 -17.80 -3.35 -2.87
C ARG A 82 -17.87 -3.84 -1.42
N PRO A 83 -18.76 -3.28 -0.58
CA PRO A 83 -19.04 -3.80 0.74
C PRO A 83 -19.63 -5.22 0.69
N THR A 84 -19.30 -6.06 1.70
CA THR A 84 -19.81 -7.45 1.77
C THR A 84 -21.11 -7.59 2.55
N GLY A 85 -21.60 -6.55 3.24
CA GLY A 85 -22.76 -6.60 4.14
C GLY A 85 -23.40 -5.24 4.40
N GLY A 86 -24.37 -5.22 5.33
CA GLY A 86 -25.07 -4.03 5.77
C GLY A 86 -26.28 -3.65 4.89
N LYS A 87 -26.85 -2.48 5.16
CA LYS A 87 -27.90 -1.86 4.30
C LYS A 87 -27.33 -1.53 2.92
N SER A 88 -26.02 -1.44 2.81
CA SER A 88 -25.22 -1.21 1.61
C SER A 88 -25.00 -2.47 0.76
N LEU A 89 -25.80 -3.54 0.95
CA LEU A 89 -26.00 -4.60 -0.07
C LEU A 89 -26.61 -4.05 -1.37
N ASP A 90 -26.85 -2.73 -1.41
CA ASP A 90 -27.19 -2.06 -2.65
C ASP A 90 -26.01 -2.25 -3.63
N PRO A 91 -26.22 -3.00 -4.74
CA PRO A 91 -25.19 -3.19 -5.76
C PRO A 91 -24.77 -1.87 -6.42
N ALA A 92 -25.38 -0.78 -6.00
CA ALA A 92 -25.13 0.55 -6.49
C ALA A 92 -23.84 1.20 -5.96
N LEU A 93 -23.33 0.79 -4.80
CA LEU A 93 -22.09 1.38 -4.27
C LEU A 93 -20.86 0.60 -4.75
N VAL A 94 -20.04 1.25 -5.58
CA VAL A 94 -18.76 0.73 -6.08
C VAL A 94 -17.64 1.65 -5.58
N ILE A 95 -16.55 1.04 -5.15
CA ILE A 95 -15.41 1.75 -4.59
C ILE A 95 -14.18 1.47 -5.44
N PHE A 96 -13.48 2.54 -5.82
CA PHE A 96 -12.21 2.47 -6.54
C PHE A 96 -11.09 2.93 -5.59
N ARG A 97 -10.20 2.03 -5.27
CA ARG A 97 -9.01 2.33 -4.47
C ARG A 97 -7.82 2.42 -5.43
N ARG A 98 -7.30 3.63 -5.65
CA ARG A 98 -6.13 3.88 -6.50
C ARG A 98 -4.93 4.12 -5.62
N ARG A 99 -4.01 3.16 -5.62
CA ARG A 99 -2.80 3.20 -4.79
C ARG A 99 -1.58 3.48 -5.64
N SER A 100 -0.70 4.39 -5.15
CA SER A 100 0.62 4.68 -5.69
C SER A 100 1.66 4.52 -4.59
N VAL A 101 2.77 3.84 -4.91
CA VAL A 101 3.85 3.51 -3.96
C VAL A 101 5.16 4.13 -4.45
N GLY A 102 5.85 4.85 -3.55
CA GLY A 102 7.14 5.47 -3.83
C GLY A 102 7.64 6.29 -2.63
N ARG A 103 8.62 5.76 -1.88
CA ARG A 103 9.14 6.32 -0.60
C ARG A 103 8.05 6.60 0.44
N GLY A 104 6.89 6.02 0.25
CA GLY A 104 5.65 6.16 0.97
C GLY A 104 4.51 5.59 0.14
N MET A 105 3.28 5.94 0.46
CA MET A 105 2.10 5.46 -0.26
C MET A 105 1.02 6.54 -0.27
N VAL A 106 0.36 6.68 -1.40
CA VAL A 106 -0.90 7.41 -1.50
C VAL A 106 -2.00 6.47 -1.98
N GLU A 107 -3.14 6.52 -1.33
CA GLU A 107 -4.33 5.81 -1.76
C GLU A 107 -5.51 6.78 -1.88
N ARG A 108 -6.10 6.86 -3.09
CA ARG A 108 -7.33 7.59 -3.34
C ARG A 108 -8.48 6.60 -3.37
N ILE A 109 -9.41 6.76 -2.44
CA ILE A 109 -10.58 5.90 -2.25
C ILE A 109 -11.80 6.69 -2.75
N GLU A 110 -12.25 6.35 -3.94
CA GLU A 110 -13.42 6.96 -4.58
C GLU A 110 -14.62 6.05 -4.41
N LEU A 111 -15.64 6.52 -3.69
CA LEU A 111 -16.91 5.85 -3.51
C LEU A 111 -17.89 6.41 -4.54
N ARG A 112 -18.47 5.57 -5.39
CA ARG A 112 -19.47 5.95 -6.41
C ARG A 112 -20.82 5.33 -6.11
N ASN A 113 -21.83 6.17 -6.03
CA ASN A 113 -23.22 5.73 -5.92
C ASN A 113 -23.85 5.65 -7.31
N HIS A 114 -24.06 4.45 -7.81
CA HIS A 114 -24.76 4.18 -9.07
C HIS A 114 -26.28 3.99 -8.89
N GLY A 115 -26.79 4.16 -7.66
CA GLY A 115 -28.21 4.08 -7.34
C GLY A 115 -29.00 5.30 -7.79
N SER A 116 -30.33 5.20 -7.68
CA SER A 116 -31.29 6.28 -7.99
C SER A 116 -31.53 7.21 -6.82
N ASP A 117 -31.10 6.83 -5.62
CA ASP A 117 -31.33 7.57 -4.38
C ASP A 117 -29.98 7.94 -3.73
N PRO A 118 -29.93 9.03 -2.93
CA PRO A 118 -28.74 9.35 -2.15
C PRO A 118 -28.39 8.21 -1.17
N ALA A 119 -27.10 7.93 -1.01
CA ALA A 119 -26.57 6.95 -0.07
C ALA A 119 -25.88 7.66 1.11
N ILE A 120 -26.19 7.24 2.34
CA ILE A 120 -25.48 7.66 3.55
C ILE A 120 -24.69 6.47 4.03
N VAL A 121 -23.35 6.60 4.06
CA VAL A 121 -22.43 5.51 4.38
C VAL A 121 -21.41 5.94 5.43
N GLY A 122 -21.13 5.04 6.37
CA GLY A 122 -20.00 5.14 7.27
C GLY A 122 -18.79 4.49 6.62
N VAL A 123 -17.70 5.23 6.49
CA VAL A 123 -16.42 4.71 5.97
C VAL A 123 -15.40 4.71 7.09
N GLU A 124 -14.72 3.60 7.29
CA GLU A 124 -13.69 3.46 8.30
C GLU A 124 -12.41 2.88 7.68
N LEU A 125 -11.26 3.41 8.09
CA LEU A 125 -9.96 2.82 7.84
C LEU A 125 -9.38 2.33 9.16
N VAL A 126 -9.11 1.04 9.26
CA VAL A 126 -8.37 0.45 10.38
C VAL A 126 -6.89 0.45 10.02
N VAL A 127 -6.08 1.06 10.87
CA VAL A 127 -4.67 1.36 10.57
C VAL A 127 -3.78 0.83 11.67
N GLY A 128 -2.65 0.22 11.31
CA GLY A 128 -1.68 -0.28 12.28
C GLY A 128 -0.28 -0.40 11.73
N THR A 129 0.71 -0.34 12.64
CA THR A 129 2.12 -0.58 12.33
C THR A 129 2.74 -1.49 13.39
N ASP A 130 3.84 -2.14 13.05
CA ASP A 130 4.64 -2.94 14.00
C ASP A 130 6.15 -2.70 13.85
N PHE A 131 6.55 -1.92 12.85
CA PHE A 131 7.95 -1.67 12.51
C PHE A 131 8.79 -2.96 12.40
N ALA A 132 8.16 -4.07 12.00
CA ALA A 132 8.83 -5.34 11.85
C ALA A 132 9.88 -5.31 10.74
N ASP A 133 10.97 -6.05 10.95
CA ASP A 133 11.94 -6.32 9.90
C ASP A 133 11.34 -7.28 8.84
N LEU A 134 11.74 -7.12 7.58
CA LEU A 134 11.27 -7.96 6.47
C LEU A 134 11.45 -9.46 6.76
N PHE A 135 12.60 -9.86 7.33
CA PHE A 135 12.87 -11.26 7.63
C PHE A 135 12.00 -11.77 8.78
N GLU A 136 11.69 -10.93 9.78
CA GLU A 136 10.77 -11.31 10.85
C GLU A 136 9.37 -11.55 10.32
N VAL A 137 8.91 -10.71 9.37
CA VAL A 137 7.63 -10.91 8.69
C VAL A 137 7.64 -12.18 7.87
N LYS A 138 8.70 -12.39 7.06
CA LYS A 138 8.84 -13.57 6.18
C LYS A 138 8.90 -14.88 6.98
N GLU A 139 9.56 -14.87 8.13
CA GLU A 139 9.73 -16.05 8.97
C GLU A 139 8.61 -16.24 10.00
N GLN A 140 7.61 -15.37 10.02
CA GLN A 140 6.53 -15.35 11.02
C GLN A 140 7.09 -15.47 12.45
N ARG A 141 8.25 -14.91 12.72
CA ARG A 141 8.74 -14.85 14.09
C ARG A 141 7.73 -14.08 14.92
N ALA A 142 7.43 -14.59 16.12
CA ALA A 142 6.53 -13.93 17.05
C ALA A 142 7.02 -12.48 17.24
N LEU A 143 6.39 -11.57 16.55
CA LEU A 143 6.62 -10.16 16.64
C LEU A 143 6.12 -9.78 18.03
N GLY A 144 7.03 -9.75 19.01
CA GLY A 144 6.70 -9.27 20.31
C GLY A 144 6.02 -7.92 20.12
N SER A 145 4.91 -7.68 20.83
CA SER A 145 4.21 -6.41 20.79
C SER A 145 5.19 -5.29 21.17
N GLN A 146 5.87 -4.73 20.18
CA GLN A 146 6.73 -3.59 20.41
C GLN A 146 5.80 -2.44 20.80
N GLN A 147 6.01 -1.88 21.96
CA GLN A 147 5.28 -0.71 22.39
C GLN A 147 5.66 0.43 21.44
N HIS A 148 4.74 0.78 20.55
CA HIS A 148 4.80 2.00 19.79
C HIS A 148 3.81 3.00 20.40
N ARG A 149 4.18 4.26 20.33
CA ARG A 149 3.31 5.36 20.73
C ARG A 149 2.42 5.68 19.54
N ILE A 150 1.16 5.92 19.82
CA ILE A 150 0.18 6.39 18.85
C ILE A 150 -0.18 7.83 19.24
N ASP A 151 -0.06 8.73 18.27
CA ASP A 151 -0.47 10.12 18.40
C ASP A 151 -1.68 10.34 17.48
N GLU A 152 -2.82 10.70 18.08
CA GLU A 152 -4.02 11.08 17.36
C GLU A 152 -3.86 12.53 16.90
N GLU A 153 -3.90 12.75 15.60
CA GLU A 153 -3.76 14.07 14.97
C GLU A 153 -5.09 14.44 14.31
N ALA A 154 -5.37 15.73 14.12
CA ALA A 154 -6.66 16.16 13.57
C ALA A 154 -6.95 15.61 12.17
N ASP A 155 -5.91 15.35 11.38
CA ASP A 155 -5.99 14.86 10.00
C ASP A 155 -5.56 13.40 9.84
N GLY A 156 -5.28 12.67 10.98
CA GLY A 156 -4.87 11.29 10.91
C GLY A 156 -4.20 10.72 12.14
N LEU A 157 -3.28 9.78 11.93
CA LEU A 157 -2.58 9.04 12.98
C LEU A 157 -1.07 9.10 12.79
N GLY A 158 -0.35 9.31 13.89
CA GLY A 158 1.10 9.16 13.99
C GLY A 158 1.47 7.94 14.82
N PHE A 159 2.38 7.12 14.32
CA PHE A 159 2.95 5.98 15.05
C PHE A 159 4.45 6.20 15.21
N SER A 160 4.97 5.99 16.41
CA SER A 160 6.40 6.12 16.67
C SER A 160 6.91 5.02 17.59
N GLY A 161 8.10 4.53 17.32
CA GLY A 161 8.75 3.48 18.09
C GLY A 161 10.26 3.49 17.92
N VAL A 162 10.95 2.73 18.74
CA VAL A 162 12.41 2.54 18.64
C VAL A 162 12.67 1.05 18.46
N ARG A 163 13.48 0.71 17.46
CA ARG A 163 13.90 -0.66 17.20
C ARG A 163 15.39 -0.69 16.88
N ASN A 164 16.13 -1.54 17.58
CA ASN A 164 17.60 -1.62 17.47
C ASN A 164 18.26 -0.22 17.60
N ASP A 165 17.82 0.56 18.60
CA ASP A 165 18.25 1.94 18.88
C ASP A 165 17.98 2.96 17.75
N ILE A 166 17.20 2.58 16.75
CA ILE A 166 16.80 3.47 15.65
C ILE A 166 15.35 3.85 15.82
N ALA A 167 15.08 5.16 15.91
CA ALA A 167 13.73 5.69 15.92
C ALA A 167 13.05 5.48 14.56
N ARG A 168 11.79 5.08 14.59
CA ARG A 168 10.92 4.92 13.41
C ARG A 168 9.62 5.64 13.61
N ARG A 169 9.10 6.20 12.55
CA ARG A 169 7.81 6.88 12.56
C ARG A 169 7.03 6.50 11.30
N THR A 170 5.71 6.34 11.47
CA THR A 170 4.74 6.31 10.37
C THR A 170 3.72 7.42 10.62
N SER A 171 3.42 8.19 9.58
CA SER A 171 2.34 9.18 9.62
C SER A 171 1.31 8.79 8.56
N VAL A 172 0.04 8.77 8.94
CA VAL A 172 -1.10 8.51 8.06
C VAL A 172 -1.99 9.73 8.10
N ARG A 173 -2.09 10.45 7.00
CA ARG A 173 -2.88 11.68 6.87
C ARG A 173 -3.96 11.53 5.84
N CYS A 174 -5.10 12.15 6.08
CA CYS A 174 -6.27 12.00 5.24
C CYS A 174 -6.85 13.35 4.79
N THR A 175 -7.33 13.36 3.56
CA THR A 175 -8.08 14.48 2.98
C THR A 175 -9.34 13.93 2.30
N PRO A 176 -10.56 14.38 2.68
CA PRO A 176 -10.84 15.31 3.77
C PRO A 176 -10.46 14.75 5.15
N VAL A 177 -10.31 15.62 6.13
CA VAL A 177 -10.00 15.20 7.51
C VAL A 177 -11.06 14.23 8.03
N PRO A 178 -10.69 13.18 8.77
CA PRO A 178 -11.64 12.26 9.36
C PRO A 178 -12.49 12.96 10.43
N GLN A 179 -13.73 12.52 10.57
CA GLN A 179 -14.63 13.01 11.62
C GLN A 179 -14.43 12.25 12.94
N VAL A 180 -13.86 11.04 12.84
CA VAL A 180 -13.48 10.21 13.98
C VAL A 180 -12.02 9.84 13.84
N VAL A 181 -11.23 10.06 14.88
CA VAL A 181 -9.86 9.64 15.02
C VAL A 181 -9.72 8.88 16.31
N GLU A 182 -9.38 7.61 16.24
CA GLU A 182 -9.09 6.73 17.37
C GLU A 182 -7.73 6.07 17.15
N SER A 183 -7.16 5.45 18.17
CA SER A 183 -5.80 4.89 18.15
C SER A 183 -5.49 3.91 16.99
N ASP A 184 -6.50 3.29 16.41
CA ASP A 184 -6.37 2.33 15.31
C ASP A 184 -7.35 2.62 14.16
N ARG A 185 -8.08 3.74 14.20
CA ARG A 185 -9.23 3.95 13.31
C ARG A 185 -9.42 5.39 12.91
N LEU A 186 -9.73 5.58 11.63
CA LEU A 186 -10.11 6.85 11.02
C LEU A 186 -11.50 6.69 10.39
N GLY A 187 -12.44 7.60 10.66
CA GLY A 187 -13.83 7.44 10.25
C GLY A 187 -14.46 8.67 9.61
N TRP A 188 -15.35 8.42 8.64
CA TRP A 188 -16.15 9.42 7.93
C TRP A 188 -17.61 8.99 7.81
N TRP A 189 -18.52 9.97 7.90
CA TRP A 189 -19.90 9.83 7.49
C TRP A 189 -20.10 10.62 6.21
N LEU A 190 -20.45 9.93 5.15
CA LEU A 190 -20.57 10.50 3.81
C LEU A 190 -22.00 10.42 3.31
N GLU A 191 -22.50 11.51 2.74
CA GLU A 191 -23.71 11.53 1.94
C GLU A 191 -23.30 11.65 0.47
N ILE A 192 -23.72 10.68 -0.35
CA ILE A 192 -23.36 10.59 -1.77
C ILE A 192 -24.62 10.62 -2.58
N ASP A 193 -24.82 11.68 -3.34
CA ASP A 193 -25.98 11.86 -4.21
C ASP A 193 -26.16 10.69 -5.19
N ALA A 194 -27.38 10.52 -5.71
CA ALA A 194 -27.65 9.59 -6.79
C ALA A 194 -26.77 9.89 -8.02
N GLY A 195 -26.00 8.89 -8.48
CA GLY A 195 -25.01 9.06 -9.55
C GLY A 195 -23.77 9.89 -9.17
N GLY A 196 -23.67 10.30 -7.89
CA GLY A 196 -22.56 11.08 -7.37
C GLY A 196 -21.36 10.22 -6.92
N HIS A 197 -20.31 10.90 -6.47
CA HIS A 197 -19.14 10.26 -5.88
C HIS A 197 -18.53 11.11 -4.76
N HIS A 198 -17.74 10.47 -3.91
CA HIS A 198 -16.93 11.11 -2.89
C HIS A 198 -15.53 10.49 -2.88
N GLU A 199 -14.50 11.29 -2.69
CA GLU A 199 -13.11 10.80 -2.63
C GLU A 199 -12.48 11.09 -1.27
N ILE A 200 -11.81 10.08 -0.71
CA ILE A 200 -10.92 10.18 0.43
C ILE A 200 -9.51 9.89 -0.07
N CYS A 201 -8.56 10.76 0.20
CA CYS A 201 -7.16 10.53 -0.06
C CYS A 201 -6.41 10.24 1.24
N VAL A 202 -5.61 9.18 1.24
CA VAL A 202 -4.77 8.72 2.35
C VAL A 202 -3.31 8.82 1.92
N GLU A 203 -2.52 9.59 2.66
CA GLU A 203 -1.08 9.71 2.45
C GLU A 203 -0.34 9.06 3.63
N VAL A 204 0.53 8.09 3.33
CA VAL A 204 1.34 7.37 4.32
C VAL A 204 2.80 7.69 4.09
N THR A 205 3.44 8.27 5.10
CA THR A 205 4.87 8.60 5.09
C THR A 205 5.61 7.88 6.20
N GLY A 206 6.89 7.65 6.00
CA GLY A 206 7.78 7.03 6.98
C GLY A 206 8.89 7.96 7.44
N GLY A 207 9.52 7.61 8.56
CA GLY A 207 10.73 8.28 9.06
C GLY A 207 11.65 7.29 9.76
N VAL A 208 12.96 7.48 9.62
CA VAL A 208 14.01 6.64 10.21
C VAL A 208 15.07 7.54 10.83
N GLY A 209 15.49 7.24 12.06
CA GLY A 209 16.57 7.98 12.74
C GLY A 209 16.25 9.43 13.09
N GLY A 210 14.98 9.83 12.98
CA GLY A 210 14.52 11.21 13.17
C GLY A 210 14.33 11.99 11.86
N ASP A 211 14.77 11.46 10.73
CA ASP A 211 14.58 12.05 9.40
C ASP A 211 13.26 11.55 8.80
N GLU A 212 12.46 12.48 8.28
CA GLU A 212 11.26 12.15 7.50
C GLU A 212 11.68 11.79 6.08
N ILE A 213 11.09 10.72 5.56
CA ILE A 213 11.32 10.26 4.20
C ILE A 213 10.31 10.98 3.29
N PRO A 214 10.76 11.88 2.40
CA PRO A 214 9.83 12.60 1.52
C PRO A 214 9.18 11.61 0.55
N PRO A 215 7.84 11.51 0.54
CA PRO A 215 7.13 10.61 -0.37
C PRO A 215 7.22 11.13 -1.80
N ARG A 216 7.07 10.21 -2.77
CA ARG A 216 7.04 10.57 -4.20
C ARG A 216 5.66 11.03 -4.64
N PHE A 217 4.61 10.46 -4.07
CA PHE A 217 3.22 10.73 -4.40
C PHE A 217 2.52 11.42 -3.24
N HIS A 218 1.58 12.31 -3.55
CA HIS A 218 0.87 13.13 -2.58
C HIS A 218 -0.65 13.11 -2.85
N CYS A 219 -1.44 13.46 -1.85
CA CYS A 219 -2.86 13.73 -2.05
C CYS A 219 -3.11 14.93 -2.98
N ASP A 220 -2.19 15.88 -3.02
CA ASP A 220 -2.15 16.91 -4.06
C ASP A 220 -1.29 16.44 -5.25
N PRO A 221 -1.92 16.06 -6.40
CA PRO A 221 -1.18 15.54 -7.56
C PRO A 221 -0.19 16.55 -8.17
N ALA A 222 -0.33 17.84 -7.89
CA ALA A 222 0.61 18.84 -8.36
C ALA A 222 2.00 18.71 -7.71
N ARG A 223 2.08 17.96 -6.61
CA ARG A 223 3.32 17.68 -5.88
C ARG A 223 3.96 16.34 -6.25
N ASP A 224 3.30 15.53 -7.08
CA ASP A 224 3.77 14.19 -7.44
C ASP A 224 5.06 14.22 -8.27
N GLU A 225 6.03 13.40 -7.88
CA GLU A 225 7.17 13.05 -8.71
C GLU A 225 6.80 11.90 -9.66
N LEU A 226 6.20 12.21 -10.80
CA LEU A 226 5.51 11.27 -11.69
C LEU A 226 6.37 10.12 -12.25
N THR A 227 7.69 10.24 -12.26
CA THR A 227 8.54 9.19 -12.82
C THR A 227 9.86 9.12 -12.05
N SER A 228 10.19 7.93 -11.54
CA SER A 228 11.56 7.65 -11.13
C SER A 228 12.49 7.82 -12.35
N PRO A 229 13.52 8.69 -12.28
CA PRO A 229 14.50 8.79 -13.36
C PRO A 229 15.14 7.45 -13.71
N ALA A 230 15.32 6.57 -12.70
CA ALA A 230 15.87 5.22 -12.88
C ALA A 230 14.91 4.34 -13.69
N LEU A 231 13.61 4.35 -13.39
CA LEU A 231 12.61 3.58 -14.14
C LEU A 231 12.40 4.12 -15.56
N ALA A 232 12.43 5.45 -15.74
CA ALA A 232 12.36 6.07 -17.07
C ALA A 232 13.57 5.70 -17.91
N GLY A 233 14.78 5.78 -17.36
CA GLY A 233 16.03 5.36 -18.03
C GLY A 233 16.02 3.87 -18.38
N TRP A 234 15.50 3.02 -17.51
CA TRP A 234 15.33 1.59 -17.79
C TRP A 234 14.37 1.35 -18.96
N ARG A 235 13.18 1.94 -18.91
CA ARG A 235 12.17 1.80 -20.01
C ARG A 235 12.70 2.24 -21.38
N ALA A 236 13.59 3.22 -21.40
CA ALA A 236 14.23 3.67 -22.64
C ALA A 236 15.30 2.70 -23.19
N GLN A 237 15.86 1.83 -22.34
CA GLN A 237 16.95 0.90 -22.68
C GLN A 237 16.47 -0.53 -22.89
N VAL A 238 15.31 -0.90 -22.33
CA VAL A 238 14.77 -2.26 -22.46
C VAL A 238 14.35 -2.53 -23.90
N PRO A 239 14.73 -3.68 -24.49
CA PRO A 239 14.26 -4.08 -25.80
C PRO A 239 12.74 -4.19 -25.84
N THR A 240 12.12 -3.56 -26.84
CA THR A 240 10.70 -3.76 -27.12
C THR A 240 10.51 -5.07 -27.88
N ILE A 241 9.66 -5.93 -27.34
CA ILE A 241 9.26 -7.18 -27.99
C ILE A 241 7.87 -6.95 -28.56
N ASP A 242 7.76 -6.99 -29.89
CA ASP A 242 6.48 -6.92 -30.57
C ASP A 242 5.98 -8.35 -30.91
N THR A 243 4.74 -8.63 -30.57
CA THR A 243 4.11 -9.93 -30.80
C THR A 243 2.62 -9.75 -31.11
N ALA A 244 2.09 -10.59 -32.00
CA ALA A 244 0.67 -10.61 -32.33
C ALA A 244 -0.22 -11.09 -31.16
N ASP A 245 0.36 -11.75 -30.15
CA ASP A 245 -0.36 -12.15 -28.94
C ASP A 245 -0.38 -11.00 -27.92
N ALA A 246 -1.55 -10.39 -27.76
CA ALA A 246 -1.75 -9.28 -26.83
C ALA A 246 -1.51 -9.66 -25.37
N ARG A 247 -1.76 -10.91 -24.96
CA ARG A 247 -1.52 -11.40 -23.59
C ARG A 247 -0.02 -11.52 -23.32
N LEU A 248 0.71 -12.12 -24.28
CA LEU A 248 2.15 -12.24 -24.18
C LEU A 248 2.82 -10.85 -24.17
N SER A 249 2.38 -9.94 -25.06
CA SER A 249 2.88 -8.55 -25.12
C SER A 249 2.67 -7.83 -23.78
N ARG A 250 1.52 -8.01 -23.14
CA ARG A 250 1.21 -7.44 -21.83
C ARG A 250 2.10 -8.04 -20.73
N ALA A 251 2.23 -9.36 -20.68
CA ALA A 251 3.08 -10.06 -19.72
C ALA A 251 4.53 -9.60 -19.81
N LEU A 252 5.10 -9.51 -21.03
CA LEU A 252 6.47 -9.07 -21.24
C LEU A 252 6.70 -7.62 -20.80
N ARG A 253 5.77 -6.71 -21.14
CA ARG A 253 5.84 -5.33 -20.68
C ARG A 253 5.76 -5.22 -19.17
N ARG A 254 4.86 -6.00 -18.54
CA ARG A 254 4.74 -6.06 -17.09
C ARG A 254 6.04 -6.55 -16.45
N THR A 255 6.57 -7.69 -16.90
CA THR A 255 7.83 -8.24 -16.37
C THR A 255 8.99 -7.27 -16.53
N ALA A 256 9.10 -6.58 -17.68
CA ALA A 256 10.12 -5.56 -17.88
C ALA A 256 9.95 -4.37 -16.91
N GLY A 257 8.72 -3.95 -16.64
CA GLY A 257 8.42 -2.93 -15.65
C GLY A 257 8.79 -3.36 -14.24
N ASP A 258 8.39 -4.57 -13.85
CA ASP A 258 8.68 -5.14 -12.52
C ASP A 258 10.19 -5.26 -12.28
N LEU A 259 10.97 -5.76 -13.27
CA LEU A 259 12.44 -5.81 -13.19
C LEU A 259 13.06 -4.41 -13.07
N GLY A 260 12.51 -3.43 -13.77
CA GLY A 260 12.95 -2.04 -13.68
C GLY A 260 12.75 -1.45 -12.29
N SER A 261 11.64 -1.78 -11.63
CA SER A 261 11.28 -1.29 -10.31
C SER A 261 12.07 -1.96 -9.17
N LEU A 262 12.65 -3.13 -9.43
CA LEU A 262 13.54 -3.85 -8.50
C LEU A 262 15.00 -3.37 -8.55
N ARG A 263 15.32 -2.41 -9.43
CA ARG A 263 16.69 -1.92 -9.59
C ARG A 263 17.03 -0.95 -8.47
N LEU A 264 18.12 -1.24 -7.80
CA LEU A 264 18.73 -0.38 -6.80
C LEU A 264 20.00 0.23 -7.38
N VAL A 265 20.18 1.52 -7.17
CA VAL A 265 21.40 2.25 -7.54
C VAL A 265 22.11 2.62 -6.26
N ASP A 266 23.35 2.20 -6.12
CA ASP A 266 24.20 2.63 -5.01
C ASP A 266 24.58 4.09 -5.24
N PRO A 267 24.32 5.01 -4.28
CA PRO A 267 24.70 6.42 -4.40
C PRO A 267 26.21 6.63 -4.59
N ASP A 268 27.04 5.75 -4.03
CA ASP A 268 28.50 5.81 -4.14
C ASP A 268 29.02 5.23 -5.46
N TYR A 269 28.19 4.38 -6.10
CA TYR A 269 28.51 3.72 -7.38
C TYR A 269 27.33 3.84 -8.36
N PRO A 270 27.01 5.05 -8.85
CA PRO A 270 25.79 5.31 -9.61
C PRO A 270 25.70 4.59 -10.98
N ASN A 271 26.80 4.02 -11.44
CA ASN A 271 26.85 3.19 -12.66
C ASN A 271 26.60 1.70 -12.38
N ASP A 272 26.65 1.29 -11.12
CA ASP A 272 26.44 -0.09 -10.71
C ASP A 272 25.00 -0.27 -10.25
N VAL A 273 24.28 -1.14 -10.96
CA VAL A 273 22.88 -1.43 -10.69
C VAL A 273 22.76 -2.85 -10.16
N ILE A 274 22.12 -2.97 -9.02
CA ILE A 274 21.79 -4.24 -8.39
C ILE A 274 20.29 -4.47 -8.59
N VAL A 275 19.87 -5.69 -8.88
CA VAL A 275 18.47 -6.09 -8.84
C VAL A 275 18.21 -6.72 -7.48
N ALA A 276 17.29 -6.14 -6.72
CA ALA A 276 16.88 -6.72 -5.45
C ALA A 276 16.19 -8.06 -5.72
N ALA A 277 16.73 -9.13 -5.14
CA ALA A 277 16.10 -10.44 -5.13
C ALA A 277 15.46 -10.63 -3.75
N GLY A 278 14.12 -10.74 -3.74
CA GLY A 278 13.33 -11.00 -2.53
C GLY A 278 13.35 -12.45 -2.08
#